data_4a3269062e0edbc85f108d44a90434a0
#
_entry.id   4a3269062e0edbc85f108d44a90434a0
#
_cell.length_a   1.000
_cell.length_b   1.000
_cell.length_c   1.000
_cell.angle_alpha   90.00
_cell.angle_beta   90.00
_cell.angle_gamma   90.00
#
_symmetry.space_group_name_H-M   'P 1'
#
loop_
_entity.id
_entity.type
_entity.pdbx_description
1 polymer ?
#
loop_
_entity_poly.entity_id
_entity_poly.type
_entity_poly.pdbx_seq_one_letter_code
_entity_poly.pdbx_strand_id
1 'polypeptide(L)'
;MLNDQQTFSGGVFHESIEGGRAGAEISIDTQAVVARLQDDQQFSLRFEKLQLETGGASGKMVFCRNEDRSLTIFSEAKGFLKTLEHSGGLLTNQKVDQVKKIRRSNRRKSRRSVLIGLAVIVLMGWGIFELVVYGARTAVTALPISIDQQIGEFAMESMDLQGPILEDEVVAAAIKSMIDRLQPHAAIEGFQYKVTVVEADIMNAFALPGGNLVVYTGLISKADRPEQVAGVLAHEIAHVTKRHGLQRIGQTIGISGLASLLAGDVGGLAVLAELLQFSTINKYSRDHETEADLEGVRMLLAAGIDPQGLAEFFEIMEHEQGGLPGPLAWISTHPDHVSRINDINKTLQAAGNVSFKPFSVEWQEVVQRVRKQ
;
A
#
# COMPACT_ATOMS: atom_id res chain seq x y z
N MET A 1 -15.67 -5.25 68.30
CA MET A 1 -15.71 -5.38 66.85
C MET A 1 -14.25 -5.34 66.39
N LEU A 2 -13.69 -6.53 66.03
CA LEU A 2 -12.34 -6.65 65.51
C LEU A 2 -12.34 -5.95 64.14
N ASN A 3 -11.62 -4.85 64.04
CA ASN A 3 -11.42 -4.11 62.78
C ASN A 3 -10.66 -5.07 61.84
N ASP A 4 -11.25 -5.44 60.76
CA ASP A 4 -10.62 -6.25 59.69
C ASP A 4 -9.54 -5.35 59.06
N GLN A 5 -8.34 -5.34 59.66
CA GLN A 5 -7.20 -4.57 59.14
C GLN A 5 -6.77 -5.26 57.86
N GLN A 6 -6.96 -4.57 56.74
CA GLN A 6 -6.53 -5.05 55.44
C GLN A 6 -4.99 -5.29 55.43
N THR A 7 -4.57 -6.57 55.24
CA THR A 7 -3.17 -6.94 55.17
C THR A 7 -2.72 -7.07 53.74
N PHE A 8 -1.42 -6.83 53.48
CA PHE A 8 -0.78 -6.83 52.18
C PHE A 8 0.46 -7.72 52.22
N SER A 9 0.68 -8.50 51.17
CA SER A 9 1.96 -9.22 51.00
C SER A 9 3.08 -8.24 50.64
N GLY A 10 4.25 -8.47 51.24
CA GLY A 10 5.42 -7.64 50.96
C GLY A 10 6.67 -8.18 51.64
N GLY A 11 7.58 -7.28 52.03
CA GLY A 11 8.77 -7.67 52.75
C GLY A 11 9.43 -6.50 53.47
N VAL A 12 10.48 -6.85 54.20
CA VAL A 12 11.27 -5.94 55.01
C VAL A 12 12.75 -6.10 54.66
N PHE A 13 13.45 -4.99 54.63
CA PHE A 13 14.91 -4.94 54.70
C PHE A 13 15.32 -4.32 56.04
N HIS A 14 16.12 -5.03 56.84
CA HIS A 14 16.67 -4.56 58.10
C HIS A 14 17.88 -5.39 58.46
N GLU A 15 18.89 -4.81 59.10
CA GLU A 15 20.16 -5.46 59.46
C GLU A 15 19.96 -6.60 60.48
N SER A 16 18.95 -6.55 61.35
CA SER A 16 18.68 -7.62 62.33
C SER A 16 18.07 -8.91 61.71
N ILE A 17 17.74 -8.89 60.43
CA ILE A 17 17.18 -10.03 59.73
C ILE A 17 18.33 -10.84 59.11
N GLU A 18 18.36 -12.13 59.30
CA GLU A 18 19.33 -13.02 58.67
C GLU A 18 19.28 -12.88 57.14
N GLY A 19 20.39 -12.52 56.52
CA GLY A 19 20.43 -12.15 55.08
C GLY A 19 19.89 -10.80 54.74
N GLY A 20 19.55 -9.94 55.73
CA GLY A 20 19.18 -8.54 55.58
C GLY A 20 17.77 -8.31 55.01
N ARG A 21 16.99 -9.38 54.71
CA ARG A 21 15.65 -9.30 54.14
C ARG A 21 14.78 -10.47 54.50
N ALA A 22 13.46 -10.20 54.64
CA ALA A 22 12.45 -11.27 54.78
C ALA A 22 11.11 -10.89 54.15
N GLY A 23 10.34 -11.91 53.78
CA GLY A 23 8.93 -11.72 53.43
C GLY A 23 8.11 -11.36 54.68
N ALA A 24 7.13 -10.50 54.51
CA ALA A 24 6.33 -10.03 55.61
C ALA A 24 4.88 -9.82 55.19
N GLU A 25 3.98 -9.96 56.16
CA GLU A 25 2.61 -9.50 56.09
C GLU A 25 2.57 -8.03 56.60
N ILE A 26 2.05 -7.15 55.77
CA ILE A 26 2.08 -5.73 56.05
C ILE A 26 0.67 -5.24 56.36
N SER A 27 0.51 -4.58 57.49
CA SER A 27 -0.70 -3.87 57.87
C SER A 27 -0.43 -2.36 57.97
N ILE A 28 -1.46 -1.56 57.79
CA ILE A 28 -1.40 -0.12 57.89
C ILE A 28 -2.39 0.28 59.00
N ASP A 29 -1.87 0.80 60.10
CA ASP A 29 -2.70 1.37 61.16
C ASP A 29 -2.87 2.87 61.00
N THR A 30 -3.35 3.56 62.00
CA THR A 30 -3.61 5.01 61.99
C THR A 30 -2.31 5.85 62.14
N GLN A 31 -1.19 5.25 62.49
CA GLN A 31 0.05 5.97 62.81
C GLN A 31 1.30 5.40 62.09
N ALA A 32 1.25 4.17 61.65
CA ALA A 32 2.41 3.50 61.13
C ALA A 32 2.09 2.43 60.06
N VAL A 33 3.10 2.09 59.28
CA VAL A 33 3.15 0.86 58.46
C VAL A 33 3.85 -0.22 59.31
N VAL A 34 3.17 -1.32 59.55
CA VAL A 34 3.66 -2.44 60.37
C VAL A 34 3.88 -3.66 59.46
N ALA A 35 5.05 -4.25 59.52
CA ALA A 35 5.38 -5.51 58.87
C ALA A 35 5.63 -6.59 59.91
N ARG A 36 4.93 -7.71 59.77
CA ARG A 36 5.07 -8.92 60.60
C ARG A 36 5.70 -10.03 59.82
N LEU A 37 6.76 -10.59 60.34
CA LEU A 37 7.45 -11.77 59.79
C LEU A 37 6.76 -13.08 60.28
N GLN A 38 7.14 -14.20 59.68
CA GLN A 38 6.60 -15.53 60.07
C GLN A 38 7.03 -15.98 61.46
N ASP A 39 8.11 -15.47 61.99
CA ASP A 39 8.62 -15.72 63.33
C ASP A 39 8.11 -14.74 64.37
N ASP A 40 6.98 -14.06 64.07
CA ASP A 40 6.33 -13.04 64.90
C ASP A 40 7.17 -11.79 65.17
N GLN A 41 8.35 -11.62 64.55
CA GLN A 41 9.04 -10.33 64.62
C GLN A 41 8.24 -9.25 63.92
N GLN A 42 8.20 -8.07 64.51
CA GLN A 42 7.49 -6.90 63.98
C GLN A 42 8.42 -5.72 63.75
N PHE A 43 8.22 -5.09 62.60
CA PHE A 43 8.90 -3.86 62.24
C PHE A 43 7.83 -2.77 62.02
N SER A 44 7.99 -1.61 62.62
CA SER A 44 7.02 -0.51 62.54
C SER A 44 7.71 0.74 62.03
N LEU A 45 7.05 1.44 61.08
CA LEU A 45 7.52 2.69 60.51
C LEU A 45 6.43 3.73 60.63
N ARG A 46 6.62 4.69 61.54
CA ARG A 46 5.65 5.80 61.77
C ARG A 46 5.57 6.74 60.59
N PHE A 47 4.38 7.22 60.27
CA PHE A 47 4.13 8.15 59.15
C PHE A 47 4.94 9.42 59.17
N GLU A 48 5.26 9.95 60.35
CA GLU A 48 6.11 11.13 60.52
C GLU A 48 7.50 10.97 59.90
N LYS A 49 8.10 9.78 60.08
CA LYS A 49 9.44 9.44 59.58
C LYS A 49 9.43 8.70 58.26
N LEU A 50 8.26 8.53 57.64
CA LEU A 50 8.08 7.74 56.44
C LEU A 50 8.58 8.50 55.21
N GLN A 51 9.46 7.90 54.42
CA GLN A 51 9.78 8.30 53.08
C GLN A 51 9.18 7.25 52.09
N LEU A 52 8.58 7.72 50.99
CA LEU A 52 7.98 6.85 49.96
C LEU A 52 8.78 6.94 48.69
N GLU A 53 9.18 5.77 48.19
CA GLU A 53 9.82 5.65 46.89
C GLU A 53 9.10 4.58 46.05
N THR A 54 9.27 4.64 44.73
CA THR A 54 8.80 3.60 43.83
C THR A 54 9.95 2.98 43.10
N GLY A 55 9.87 1.66 42.86
CA GLY A 55 10.90 0.91 42.16
C GLY A 55 10.43 -0.49 41.75
N GLY A 56 11.40 -1.38 41.62
CA GLY A 56 11.18 -2.72 41.11
C GLY A 56 11.11 -2.74 39.57
N ALA A 57 11.25 -3.91 38.96
CA ALA A 57 11.20 -4.07 37.51
C ALA A 57 9.89 -3.59 36.85
N SER A 58 8.78 -3.74 37.59
CA SER A 58 7.45 -3.30 37.17
C SER A 58 7.17 -1.79 37.40
N GLY A 59 8.01 -1.12 38.23
CA GLY A 59 7.77 0.23 38.74
C GLY A 59 6.56 0.34 39.67
N LYS A 60 6.00 -0.80 40.12
CA LYS A 60 4.80 -0.85 40.96
C LYS A 60 5.11 -1.04 42.44
N MET A 61 6.34 -1.44 42.78
CA MET A 61 6.74 -1.63 44.16
C MET A 61 6.79 -0.29 44.88
N VAL A 62 6.24 -0.23 46.08
CA VAL A 62 6.27 0.92 46.96
C VAL A 62 7.19 0.58 48.12
N PHE A 63 8.19 1.39 48.33
CA PHE A 63 9.12 1.29 49.43
C PHE A 63 8.79 2.38 50.46
N CYS A 64 8.57 1.93 51.67
CA CYS A 64 8.36 2.74 52.87
C CYS A 64 9.68 2.71 53.67
N ARG A 65 10.37 3.84 53.79
CA ARG A 65 11.69 3.91 54.42
C ARG A 65 11.73 4.93 55.53
N ASN A 66 12.58 4.69 56.53
CA ASN A 66 12.97 5.74 57.47
C ASN A 66 14.06 6.67 56.86
N GLU A 67 14.39 7.74 57.53
CA GLU A 67 15.31 8.77 57.04
C GLU A 67 16.75 8.23 56.82
N ASP A 68 17.21 7.38 57.73
CA ASP A 68 18.56 6.76 57.70
C ASP A 68 18.60 5.50 56.84
N ARG A 69 17.48 5.07 56.29
CA ARG A 69 17.32 3.85 55.44
C ARG A 69 17.65 2.54 56.14
N SER A 70 17.75 2.52 57.47
CA SER A 70 18.01 1.29 58.23
C SER A 70 16.81 0.31 58.16
N LEU A 71 15.61 0.84 58.01
CA LEU A 71 14.39 0.05 57.86
C LEU A 71 13.69 0.38 56.52
N THR A 72 13.40 -0.65 55.74
CA THR A 72 12.56 -0.51 54.53
C THR A 72 11.48 -1.58 54.55
N ILE A 73 10.22 -1.15 54.53
CA ILE A 73 9.05 -2.01 54.31
C ILE A 73 8.57 -1.79 52.89
N PHE A 74 8.30 -2.86 52.13
CA PHE A 74 7.87 -2.73 50.74
C PHE A 74 6.74 -3.65 50.39
N SER A 75 5.85 -3.16 49.49
CA SER A 75 4.78 -4.00 48.91
C SER A 75 4.48 -3.58 47.45
N GLU A 76 4.15 -4.59 46.64
CA GLU A 76 3.59 -4.38 45.28
C GLU A 76 2.08 -4.68 45.25
N ALA A 77 1.49 -5.02 46.38
CA ALA A 77 0.10 -5.44 46.49
C ALA A 77 -0.86 -4.34 46.02
N LYS A 78 -1.88 -4.78 45.27
CA LYS A 78 -2.94 -3.88 44.79
C LYS A 78 -3.69 -3.27 45.98
N GLY A 79 -3.80 -1.96 46.00
CA GLY A 79 -4.49 -1.25 47.07
C GLY A 79 -3.58 -0.68 48.16
N PHE A 80 -2.34 -1.20 48.35
CA PHE A 80 -1.42 -0.77 49.40
C PHE A 80 -1.23 0.76 49.45
N LEU A 81 -0.91 1.37 48.30
CA LEU A 81 -0.72 2.84 48.23
C LEU A 81 -2.00 3.62 48.53
N LYS A 82 -3.19 3.07 48.16
CA LYS A 82 -4.48 3.70 48.41
C LYS A 82 -4.82 3.62 49.90
N THR A 83 -4.56 2.49 50.56
CA THR A 83 -4.79 2.35 52.01
C THR A 83 -3.83 3.23 52.79
N LEU A 84 -2.56 3.34 52.37
CA LEU A 84 -1.59 4.27 52.99
C LEU A 84 -2.03 5.72 52.92
N GLU A 85 -2.63 6.13 51.77
CA GLU A 85 -3.21 7.48 51.62
C GLU A 85 -4.35 7.75 52.60
N HIS A 86 -5.23 6.74 52.77
CA HIS A 86 -6.39 6.89 53.67
C HIS A 86 -6.02 6.88 55.13
N SER A 87 -5.13 5.98 55.56
CA SER A 87 -4.77 5.81 56.96
C SER A 87 -3.85 6.90 57.48
N GLY A 88 -2.94 7.44 56.67
CA GLY A 88 -1.95 8.39 57.07
C GLY A 88 -2.38 9.86 56.92
N GLY A 89 -3.52 10.13 56.30
CA GLY A 89 -4.09 11.47 56.13
C GLY A 89 -3.08 12.50 55.58
N LEU A 90 -2.99 13.67 56.22
CA LEU A 90 -2.13 14.77 55.78
C LEU A 90 -0.63 14.40 55.77
N LEU A 91 -0.15 13.51 56.64
CA LEU A 91 1.24 13.12 56.76
C LEU A 91 1.73 12.28 55.54
N THR A 92 0.82 11.54 54.91
CA THR A 92 1.15 10.65 53.79
C THR A 92 0.68 11.18 52.44
N ASN A 93 -0.37 12.00 52.37
CA ASN A 93 -0.98 12.47 51.12
C ASN A 93 0.02 13.12 50.17
N GLN A 94 0.84 14.07 50.64
CA GLN A 94 1.84 14.74 49.81
C GLN A 94 2.86 13.75 49.24
N LYS A 95 3.30 12.78 50.07
CA LYS A 95 4.29 11.76 49.70
C LYS A 95 3.68 10.76 48.66
N VAL A 96 2.44 10.37 48.85
CA VAL A 96 1.68 9.52 47.93
C VAL A 96 1.45 10.22 46.59
N ASP A 97 1.11 11.52 46.60
CA ASP A 97 0.93 12.28 45.38
C ASP A 97 2.22 12.41 44.56
N GLN A 98 3.37 12.62 45.23
CA GLN A 98 4.67 12.60 44.55
C GLN A 98 4.91 11.25 43.86
N VAL A 99 4.68 10.13 44.55
CA VAL A 99 4.78 8.77 44.00
C VAL A 99 3.86 8.59 42.81
N LYS A 100 2.59 8.99 42.90
CA LYS A 100 1.63 8.93 41.80
C LYS A 100 2.08 9.76 40.58
N LYS A 101 2.63 10.95 40.82
CA LYS A 101 3.13 11.85 39.77
C LYS A 101 4.32 11.21 39.01
N ILE A 102 5.28 10.63 39.74
CA ILE A 102 6.43 9.93 39.18
C ILE A 102 5.95 8.74 38.32
N ARG A 103 5.04 7.90 38.84
CA ARG A 103 4.48 6.77 38.10
C ARG A 103 3.77 7.19 36.81
N ARG A 104 2.96 8.25 36.87
CA ARG A 104 2.28 8.80 35.67
C ARG A 104 3.27 9.30 34.63
N SER A 105 4.33 9.99 35.07
CA SER A 105 5.39 10.49 34.20
C SER A 105 6.13 9.34 33.49
N ASN A 106 6.56 8.34 34.24
CA ASN A 106 7.27 7.18 33.70
C ASN A 106 6.41 6.38 32.71
N ARG A 107 5.11 6.19 33.03
CA ARG A 107 4.17 5.53 32.14
C ARG A 107 3.94 6.32 30.84
N ARG A 108 3.89 7.67 30.92
CA ARG A 108 3.80 8.52 29.70
C ARG A 108 5.06 8.43 28.85
N LYS A 109 6.26 8.47 29.48
CA LYS A 109 7.54 8.33 28.78
C LYS A 109 7.63 6.98 28.07
N SER A 110 7.34 5.87 28.77
CA SER A 110 7.32 4.53 28.19
C SER A 110 6.36 4.40 27.01
N ARG A 111 5.13 4.91 27.14
CA ARG A 111 4.17 4.90 26.02
C ARG A 111 4.65 5.70 24.80
N ARG A 112 5.25 6.89 25.05
CA ARG A 112 5.83 7.70 23.97
C ARG A 112 6.97 6.95 23.27
N SER A 113 7.86 6.31 24.01
CA SER A 113 8.96 5.53 23.42
C SER A 113 8.46 4.37 22.58
N VAL A 114 7.40 3.67 23.02
CA VAL A 114 6.77 2.59 22.23
C VAL A 114 6.14 3.14 20.94
N LEU A 115 5.41 4.28 21.03
CA LEU A 115 4.82 4.91 19.85
C LEU A 115 5.88 5.38 18.85
N ILE A 116 6.98 5.96 19.33
CA ILE A 116 8.11 6.36 18.49
C ILE A 116 8.73 5.13 17.83
N GLY A 117 8.96 4.05 18.60
CA GLY A 117 9.48 2.80 18.05
C GLY A 117 8.60 2.22 16.94
N LEU A 118 7.27 2.20 17.14
CA LEU A 118 6.32 1.78 16.11
C LEU A 118 6.36 2.69 14.87
N ALA A 119 6.41 4.00 15.06
CA ALA A 119 6.51 4.95 13.95
C ALA A 119 7.79 4.74 13.14
N VAL A 120 8.93 4.49 13.79
CA VAL A 120 10.20 4.19 13.12
C VAL A 120 10.11 2.89 12.32
N ILE A 121 9.50 1.83 12.87
CA ILE A 121 9.30 0.56 12.15
C ILE A 121 8.44 0.76 10.90
N VAL A 122 7.35 1.52 11.02
CA VAL A 122 6.46 1.83 9.88
C VAL A 122 7.19 2.63 8.80
N LEU A 123 7.96 3.66 9.21
CA LEU A 123 8.74 4.47 8.27
C LEU A 123 9.86 3.67 7.59
N MET A 124 10.53 2.77 8.32
CA MET A 124 11.52 1.87 7.73
C MET A 124 10.87 0.91 6.73
N GLY A 125 9.74 0.30 7.09
CA GLY A 125 9.00 -0.59 6.18
C GLY A 125 8.56 0.13 4.91
N TRP A 126 8.06 1.34 5.04
CA TRP A 126 7.70 2.19 3.90
C TRP A 126 8.92 2.56 3.05
N GLY A 127 10.04 2.95 3.66
CA GLY A 127 11.27 3.26 2.93
C GLY A 127 11.85 2.07 2.16
N ILE A 128 11.79 0.86 2.74
CA ILE A 128 12.18 -0.38 2.05
C ILE A 128 11.23 -0.66 0.87
N PHE A 129 9.92 -0.49 1.06
CA PHE A 129 8.94 -0.66 -0.01
C PHE A 129 9.22 0.27 -1.20
N GLU A 130 9.42 1.57 -0.96
CA GLU A 130 9.78 2.55 -1.99
C GLU A 130 11.09 2.19 -2.71
N LEU A 131 12.10 1.73 -1.96
CA LEU A 131 13.37 1.31 -2.53
C LEU A 131 13.21 0.09 -3.47
N VAL A 132 12.37 -0.88 -3.11
CA VAL A 132 12.08 -2.05 -3.94
C VAL A 132 11.33 -1.64 -5.21
N VAL A 133 10.31 -0.79 -5.08
CA VAL A 133 9.54 -0.28 -6.23
C VAL A 133 10.43 0.50 -7.19
N TYR A 134 11.24 1.42 -6.66
CA TYR A 134 12.18 2.21 -7.48
C TYR A 134 13.25 1.32 -8.14
N GLY A 135 13.80 0.37 -7.39
CA GLY A 135 14.78 -0.59 -7.90
C GLY A 135 14.21 -1.45 -9.02
N ALA A 136 12.97 -1.95 -8.89
CA ALA A 136 12.30 -2.71 -9.94
C ALA A 136 12.06 -1.88 -11.21
N ARG A 137 11.61 -0.62 -11.08
CA ARG A 137 11.45 0.30 -12.23
C ARG A 137 12.77 0.50 -12.98
N THR A 138 13.85 0.78 -12.25
CA THR A 138 15.17 1.01 -12.85
C THR A 138 15.72 -0.25 -13.51
N ALA A 139 15.55 -1.42 -12.87
CA ALA A 139 15.96 -2.69 -13.44
C ALA A 139 15.22 -3.00 -14.76
N VAL A 140 13.91 -2.79 -14.80
CA VAL A 140 13.09 -3.00 -16.00
C VAL A 140 13.55 -2.08 -17.15
N THR A 141 13.86 -0.81 -16.89
CA THR A 141 14.34 0.10 -17.95
C THR A 141 15.69 -0.30 -18.52
N ALA A 142 16.50 -1.04 -17.76
CA ALA A 142 17.80 -1.57 -18.21
C ALA A 142 17.69 -2.89 -19.01
N LEU A 143 16.53 -3.54 -19.04
CA LEU A 143 16.33 -4.78 -19.79
C LEU A 143 16.37 -4.52 -21.31
N PRO A 144 17.02 -5.39 -22.12
CA PRO A 144 16.94 -5.33 -23.57
C PRO A 144 15.49 -5.45 -24.08
N ILE A 145 15.16 -4.76 -25.16
CA ILE A 145 13.83 -4.80 -25.81
C ILE A 145 13.44 -6.22 -26.23
N SER A 146 14.43 -7.07 -26.58
CA SER A 146 14.19 -8.46 -26.93
C SER A 146 13.50 -9.28 -25.84
N ILE A 147 13.68 -8.90 -24.57
CA ILE A 147 12.98 -9.54 -23.44
C ILE A 147 11.48 -9.22 -23.50
N ASP A 148 11.12 -7.96 -23.78
CA ASP A 148 9.71 -7.58 -23.95
C ASP A 148 9.07 -8.38 -25.09
N GLN A 149 9.77 -8.51 -26.22
CA GLN A 149 9.27 -9.25 -27.39
C GLN A 149 9.02 -10.72 -27.05
N GLN A 150 10.00 -11.41 -26.44
CA GLN A 150 9.87 -12.82 -26.05
C GLN A 150 8.72 -13.05 -25.07
N ILE A 151 8.59 -12.17 -24.07
CA ILE A 151 7.51 -12.25 -23.09
C ILE A 151 6.15 -12.02 -23.74
N GLY A 152 6.05 -11.02 -24.62
CA GLY A 152 4.81 -10.69 -25.30
C GLY A 152 4.37 -11.75 -26.30
N GLU A 153 5.30 -12.33 -27.06
CA GLU A 153 5.02 -13.44 -27.97
C GLU A 153 4.53 -14.68 -27.21
N PHE A 154 5.24 -15.06 -26.16
CA PHE A 154 4.84 -16.19 -25.33
C PHE A 154 3.47 -15.97 -24.65
N ALA A 155 3.21 -14.75 -24.16
CA ALA A 155 1.92 -14.40 -23.59
C ALA A 155 0.80 -14.47 -24.62
N MET A 156 1.03 -13.98 -25.83
CA MET A 156 0.05 -14.01 -26.92
C MET A 156 -0.30 -15.43 -27.34
N GLU A 157 0.68 -16.34 -27.37
CA GLU A 157 0.49 -17.75 -27.71
C GLU A 157 -0.26 -18.54 -26.61
N SER A 158 -0.07 -18.17 -25.33
CA SER A 158 -0.63 -18.88 -24.18
C SER A 158 -1.96 -18.33 -23.67
N MET A 159 -2.34 -17.11 -24.10
CA MET A 159 -3.52 -16.41 -23.59
C MET A 159 -4.81 -16.86 -24.27
N ASP A 160 -5.86 -17.10 -23.46
CA ASP A 160 -7.23 -17.21 -23.97
C ASP A 160 -7.77 -15.82 -24.30
N LEU A 161 -7.94 -15.54 -25.59
CA LEU A 161 -8.43 -14.27 -26.10
C LEU A 161 -9.97 -14.11 -25.96
N GLN A 162 -10.68 -15.12 -25.45
CA GLN A 162 -12.12 -15.13 -25.23
C GLN A 162 -12.96 -14.94 -26.52
N GLY A 163 -12.38 -15.20 -27.69
CA GLY A 163 -13.05 -15.13 -28.99
C GLY A 163 -12.09 -15.46 -30.14
N PRO A 164 -12.63 -15.72 -31.33
CA PRO A 164 -11.82 -15.93 -32.51
C PRO A 164 -11.17 -14.65 -33.01
N ILE A 165 -10.10 -14.77 -33.75
CA ILE A 165 -9.44 -13.64 -34.42
C ILE A 165 -10.30 -13.21 -35.61
N LEU A 166 -10.58 -11.93 -35.70
CA LEU A 166 -11.32 -11.35 -36.83
C LEU A 166 -10.41 -11.22 -38.06
N GLU A 167 -10.74 -11.94 -39.11
CA GLU A 167 -10.08 -11.86 -40.40
C GLU A 167 -10.90 -11.00 -41.39
N ASP A 168 -10.94 -9.67 -41.15
CA ASP A 168 -11.58 -8.68 -42.01
C ASP A 168 -10.57 -7.61 -42.46
N GLU A 169 -10.35 -7.55 -43.79
CA GLU A 169 -9.32 -6.66 -44.38
C GLU A 169 -9.64 -5.18 -44.14
N VAL A 170 -10.93 -4.77 -44.11
CA VAL A 170 -11.33 -3.39 -43.93
C VAL A 170 -11.08 -2.96 -42.48
N VAL A 171 -11.46 -3.80 -41.52
CA VAL A 171 -11.19 -3.56 -40.10
C VAL A 171 -9.69 -3.54 -39.83
N ALA A 172 -8.96 -4.51 -40.35
CA ALA A 172 -7.52 -4.59 -40.19
C ALA A 172 -6.79 -3.37 -40.80
N ALA A 173 -7.19 -2.90 -41.97
CA ALA A 173 -6.63 -1.72 -42.63
C ALA A 173 -6.94 -0.43 -41.82
N ALA A 174 -8.16 -0.31 -41.26
CA ALA A 174 -8.54 0.83 -40.42
C ALA A 174 -7.65 0.90 -39.18
N ILE A 175 -7.54 -0.19 -38.42
CA ILE A 175 -6.70 -0.26 -37.22
C ILE A 175 -5.22 -0.04 -37.56
N LYS A 176 -4.74 -0.68 -38.62
CA LYS A 176 -3.35 -0.48 -39.08
C LYS A 176 -3.06 0.97 -39.42
N SER A 177 -3.97 1.70 -40.04
CA SER A 177 -3.80 3.12 -40.36
C SER A 177 -3.60 3.98 -39.09
N MET A 178 -4.23 3.63 -37.99
CA MET A 178 -4.04 4.29 -36.69
C MET A 178 -2.65 4.00 -36.13
N ILE A 179 -2.24 2.74 -36.14
CA ILE A 179 -0.92 2.34 -35.66
C ILE A 179 0.18 2.97 -36.49
N ASP A 180 0.10 2.96 -37.83
CA ASP A 180 1.09 3.54 -38.72
C ASP A 180 1.31 5.05 -38.45
N ARG A 181 0.28 5.75 -37.98
CA ARG A 181 0.39 7.17 -37.57
C ARG A 181 0.95 7.34 -36.18
N LEU A 182 0.67 6.45 -35.23
CA LEU A 182 1.10 6.54 -33.83
C LEU A 182 2.54 6.05 -33.62
N GLN A 183 2.91 4.93 -34.26
CA GLN A 183 4.19 4.26 -34.04
C GLN A 183 5.43 5.15 -34.19
N PRO A 184 5.53 6.08 -35.21
CA PRO A 184 6.68 6.96 -35.34
C PRO A 184 6.89 7.93 -34.17
N HIS A 185 5.86 8.09 -33.35
CA HIS A 185 5.86 9.02 -32.20
C HIS A 185 5.93 8.30 -30.86
N ALA A 186 6.05 6.95 -30.86
CA ALA A 186 6.27 6.19 -29.65
C ALA A 186 7.65 6.49 -29.03
N ALA A 187 7.72 6.55 -27.69
CA ALA A 187 8.94 6.99 -26.99
C ALA A 187 10.11 5.97 -27.07
N ILE A 188 9.85 4.71 -27.44
CA ILE A 188 10.87 3.68 -27.59
C ILE A 188 10.96 3.28 -29.05
N GLU A 189 12.12 3.54 -29.66
CA GLU A 189 12.43 3.05 -31.01
C GLU A 189 12.66 1.54 -31.00
N GLY A 190 12.26 0.86 -32.10
CA GLY A 190 12.51 -0.57 -32.31
C GLY A 190 11.36 -1.49 -31.95
N PHE A 191 10.27 -1.02 -31.35
CA PHE A 191 9.04 -1.80 -31.26
C PHE A 191 8.29 -1.76 -32.60
N GLN A 192 7.81 -2.94 -33.02
CA GLN A 192 6.82 -3.06 -34.09
C GLN A 192 5.49 -3.47 -33.47
N TYR A 193 4.50 -2.59 -33.63
CA TYR A 193 3.18 -2.85 -33.05
C TYR A 193 2.37 -3.75 -33.99
N LYS A 194 1.97 -4.91 -33.46
CA LYS A 194 1.09 -5.87 -34.13
C LYS A 194 -0.27 -5.82 -33.44
N VAL A 195 -1.34 -5.63 -34.22
CA VAL A 195 -2.69 -5.62 -33.67
C VAL A 195 -3.43 -6.87 -34.07
N THR A 196 -4.02 -7.52 -33.09
CA THR A 196 -4.96 -8.63 -33.27
C THR A 196 -6.36 -8.12 -32.90
N VAL A 197 -7.31 -8.20 -33.82
CA VAL A 197 -8.71 -7.90 -33.53
C VAL A 197 -9.41 -9.21 -33.18
N VAL A 198 -10.13 -9.22 -32.04
CA VAL A 198 -10.82 -10.40 -31.50
C VAL A 198 -12.32 -10.17 -31.54
N GLU A 199 -13.06 -11.16 -32.05
CA GLU A 199 -14.53 -11.15 -32.11
C GLU A 199 -15.11 -11.46 -30.72
N ALA A 200 -15.39 -10.42 -29.96
CA ALA A 200 -16.12 -10.50 -28.69
C ALA A 200 -16.77 -9.17 -28.39
N ASP A 201 -17.97 -9.22 -27.82
CA ASP A 201 -18.70 -8.01 -27.36
C ASP A 201 -18.14 -7.54 -25.99
N ILE A 202 -16.83 -7.32 -25.99
CA ILE A 202 -16.07 -6.84 -24.83
C ILE A 202 -15.55 -5.45 -25.18
N MET A 203 -15.91 -4.45 -24.39
CA MET A 203 -15.41 -3.09 -24.56
C MET A 203 -14.01 -2.99 -23.94
N ASN A 204 -13.01 -3.56 -24.62
CA ASN A 204 -11.64 -3.62 -24.16
C ASN A 204 -10.63 -3.55 -25.30
N ALA A 205 -9.44 -3.07 -24.96
CA ALA A 205 -8.17 -3.29 -25.66
C ALA A 205 -7.08 -3.43 -24.60
N PHE A 206 -6.00 -4.12 -24.93
CA PHE A 206 -4.82 -4.17 -24.06
C PHE A 206 -3.55 -4.39 -24.89
N ALA A 207 -2.45 -4.00 -24.29
CA ALA A 207 -1.13 -4.20 -24.87
C ALA A 207 -0.29 -5.17 -24.05
N LEU A 208 0.39 -6.08 -24.72
CA LEU A 208 1.41 -6.94 -24.17
C LEU A 208 2.80 -6.31 -24.38
N PRO A 209 3.80 -6.64 -23.55
CA PRO A 209 5.18 -6.27 -23.81
C PRO A 209 5.59 -6.61 -25.23
N GLY A 210 6.54 -5.88 -25.81
CA GLY A 210 7.03 -6.13 -27.16
C GLY A 210 6.14 -5.60 -28.29
N GLY A 211 4.96 -5.00 -27.98
CA GLY A 211 4.13 -4.29 -28.95
C GLY A 211 2.98 -5.12 -29.55
N ASN A 212 2.63 -6.27 -28.96
CA ASN A 212 1.42 -6.99 -29.34
C ASN A 212 0.20 -6.31 -28.69
N LEU A 213 -0.74 -5.83 -29.51
CA LEU A 213 -1.98 -5.16 -29.10
C LEU A 213 -3.16 -6.07 -29.43
N VAL A 214 -4.10 -6.17 -28.52
CA VAL A 214 -5.38 -6.85 -28.73
C VAL A 214 -6.50 -5.83 -28.63
N VAL A 215 -7.42 -5.85 -29.60
CA VAL A 215 -8.59 -4.97 -29.65
C VAL A 215 -9.84 -5.82 -29.85
N TYR A 216 -10.82 -5.68 -29.00
CA TYR A 216 -12.07 -6.41 -29.14
C TYR A 216 -13.05 -5.68 -30.03
N THR A 217 -13.87 -6.42 -30.78
CA THR A 217 -14.91 -5.86 -31.65
C THR A 217 -15.93 -5.03 -30.86
N GLY A 218 -16.18 -5.36 -29.60
CA GLY A 218 -17.04 -4.56 -28.72
C GLY A 218 -16.55 -3.13 -28.54
N LEU A 219 -15.22 -2.90 -28.39
CA LEU A 219 -14.65 -1.56 -28.32
C LEU A 219 -14.88 -0.80 -29.62
N ILE A 220 -14.60 -1.42 -30.79
CA ILE A 220 -14.77 -0.78 -32.11
C ILE A 220 -16.23 -0.44 -32.36
N SER A 221 -17.17 -1.35 -32.00
CA SER A 221 -18.60 -1.19 -32.22
C SER A 221 -19.24 -0.04 -31.42
N LYS A 222 -18.63 0.36 -30.30
CA LYS A 222 -19.09 1.44 -29.41
C LYS A 222 -18.49 2.79 -29.74
N ALA A 223 -17.43 2.84 -30.54
CA ALA A 223 -16.78 4.07 -30.92
C ALA A 223 -17.55 4.76 -32.08
N ASP A 224 -17.88 6.03 -31.88
CA ASP A 224 -18.61 6.85 -32.88
C ASP A 224 -17.68 7.32 -34.00
N ARG A 225 -16.40 7.48 -33.72
CA ARG A 225 -15.40 7.98 -34.68
C ARG A 225 -14.02 7.31 -34.47
N PRO A 226 -13.19 7.21 -35.52
CA PRO A 226 -11.91 6.48 -35.45
C PRO A 226 -10.92 7.07 -34.44
N GLU A 227 -10.97 8.37 -34.15
CA GLU A 227 -10.09 9.03 -33.18
C GLU A 227 -10.29 8.49 -31.75
N GLN A 228 -11.46 7.98 -31.40
CA GLN A 228 -11.73 7.36 -30.12
C GLN A 228 -10.95 6.05 -29.96
N VAL A 229 -10.97 5.19 -30.99
CA VAL A 229 -10.18 3.96 -31.02
C VAL A 229 -8.67 4.28 -31.07
N ALA A 230 -8.27 5.26 -31.89
CA ALA A 230 -6.89 5.72 -31.93
C ALA A 230 -6.42 6.27 -30.60
N GLY A 231 -7.28 6.93 -29.83
CA GLY A 231 -7.04 7.38 -28.47
C GLY A 231 -6.71 6.24 -27.52
N VAL A 232 -7.55 5.20 -27.51
CA VAL A 232 -7.31 3.98 -26.71
C VAL A 232 -6.01 3.28 -27.14
N LEU A 233 -5.79 3.13 -28.44
CA LEU A 233 -4.54 2.53 -28.94
C LEU A 233 -3.29 3.33 -28.54
N ALA A 234 -3.35 4.66 -28.54
CA ALA A 234 -2.25 5.52 -28.07
C ALA A 234 -1.98 5.32 -26.58
N HIS A 235 -3.01 5.18 -25.77
CA HIS A 235 -2.91 4.86 -24.35
C HIS A 235 -2.26 3.48 -24.14
N GLU A 236 -2.69 2.44 -24.87
CA GLU A 236 -2.10 1.09 -24.80
C GLU A 236 -0.63 1.09 -25.26
N ILE A 237 -0.32 1.79 -26.35
CA ILE A 237 1.06 1.97 -26.79
C ILE A 237 1.91 2.65 -25.72
N ALA A 238 1.34 3.63 -25.00
CA ALA A 238 2.03 4.28 -23.90
C ALA A 238 2.38 3.30 -22.76
N HIS A 239 1.49 2.38 -22.42
CA HIS A 239 1.80 1.31 -21.47
C HIS A 239 2.98 0.44 -21.91
N VAL A 240 3.09 0.13 -23.21
CA VAL A 240 4.24 -0.60 -23.76
C VAL A 240 5.51 0.22 -23.69
N THR A 241 5.48 1.49 -24.15
CA THR A 241 6.66 2.37 -24.20
C THR A 241 7.22 2.70 -22.82
N LYS A 242 6.34 2.83 -21.82
CA LYS A 242 6.71 3.00 -20.41
C LYS A 242 7.00 1.66 -19.72
N ARG A 243 6.80 0.55 -20.39
CA ARG A 243 7.03 -0.82 -19.87
C ARG A 243 6.25 -1.11 -18.59
N HIS A 244 5.04 -0.54 -18.42
CA HIS A 244 4.23 -0.64 -17.21
C HIS A 244 3.89 -2.09 -16.84
N GLY A 245 3.63 -2.94 -17.85
CA GLY A 245 3.43 -4.39 -17.64
C GLY A 245 4.64 -5.06 -16.98
N LEU A 246 5.85 -4.82 -17.52
CA LEU A 246 7.08 -5.38 -16.95
C LEU A 246 7.43 -4.77 -15.57
N GLN A 247 7.21 -3.48 -15.38
CA GLN A 247 7.41 -2.86 -14.06
C GLN A 247 6.55 -3.52 -12.99
N ARG A 248 5.30 -3.84 -13.34
CA ARG A 248 4.36 -4.52 -12.47
C ARG A 248 4.79 -5.95 -12.15
N ILE A 249 5.23 -6.70 -13.17
CA ILE A 249 5.81 -8.01 -12.96
C ILE A 249 7.05 -7.93 -12.08
N GLY A 250 7.96 -6.99 -12.37
CA GLY A 250 9.16 -6.78 -11.56
C GLY A 250 8.87 -6.47 -10.10
N GLN A 251 7.79 -5.74 -9.81
CA GLN A 251 7.31 -5.51 -8.44
C GLN A 251 6.82 -6.80 -7.76
N THR A 252 6.25 -7.73 -8.54
CA THR A 252 5.72 -9.00 -8.01
C THR A 252 6.82 -10.03 -7.75
N ILE A 253 7.75 -10.23 -8.71
CA ILE A 253 8.83 -11.22 -8.62
C ILE A 253 10.12 -10.69 -7.98
N GLY A 254 10.24 -9.37 -7.85
CA GLY A 254 11.41 -8.70 -7.31
C GLY A 254 12.64 -8.77 -8.24
N ILE A 255 13.75 -8.20 -7.75
CA ILE A 255 15.00 -8.11 -8.50
C ILE A 255 15.59 -9.50 -8.82
N SER A 256 15.44 -10.47 -7.92
CA SER A 256 15.93 -11.84 -8.14
C SER A 256 15.21 -12.55 -9.28
N GLY A 257 13.89 -12.37 -9.39
CA GLY A 257 13.13 -12.90 -10.51
C GLY A 257 13.53 -12.27 -11.85
N LEU A 258 13.71 -10.95 -11.88
CA LEU A 258 14.21 -10.25 -13.06
C LEU A 258 15.62 -10.71 -13.45
N ALA A 259 16.50 -10.99 -12.49
CA ALA A 259 17.84 -11.51 -12.75
C ALA A 259 17.82 -12.94 -13.35
N SER A 260 16.91 -13.81 -12.90
CA SER A 260 16.71 -15.15 -13.47
C SER A 260 16.28 -15.10 -14.94
N LEU A 261 15.44 -14.11 -15.28
CA LEU A 261 15.05 -13.85 -16.67
C LEU A 261 16.23 -13.46 -17.56
N LEU A 262 17.09 -12.56 -17.08
CA LEU A 262 18.31 -12.17 -17.80
C LEU A 262 19.27 -13.34 -17.98
N ALA A 263 19.25 -14.33 -17.07
CA ALA A 263 20.04 -15.54 -17.18
C ALA A 263 19.48 -16.56 -18.20
N GLY A 264 18.34 -16.28 -18.84
CA GLY A 264 17.73 -17.13 -19.86
C GLY A 264 17.00 -18.35 -19.31
N ASP A 265 16.50 -18.27 -18.08
CA ASP A 265 15.70 -19.34 -17.48
C ASP A 265 14.33 -19.43 -18.17
N VAL A 266 14.15 -20.43 -19.04
CA VAL A 266 12.92 -20.67 -19.80
C VAL A 266 11.73 -20.97 -18.88
N GLY A 267 11.95 -21.56 -17.70
CA GLY A 267 10.92 -21.74 -16.68
C GLY A 267 10.41 -20.39 -16.15
N GLY A 268 11.28 -19.38 -16.10
CA GLY A 268 10.92 -18.01 -15.76
C GLY A 268 9.97 -17.34 -16.75
N LEU A 269 10.08 -17.63 -18.06
CA LEU A 269 9.20 -17.06 -19.09
C LEU A 269 7.74 -17.55 -18.94
N ALA A 270 7.54 -18.83 -18.60
CA ALA A 270 6.20 -19.38 -18.37
C ALA A 270 5.51 -18.71 -17.15
N VAL A 271 6.24 -18.57 -16.04
CA VAL A 271 5.74 -17.86 -14.86
C VAL A 271 5.42 -16.40 -15.17
N LEU A 272 6.20 -15.77 -16.04
CA LEU A 272 5.96 -14.38 -16.46
C LEU A 272 4.73 -14.21 -17.33
N ALA A 273 4.50 -15.14 -18.25
CA ALA A 273 3.29 -15.08 -19.07
C ALA A 273 2.03 -15.27 -18.20
N GLU A 274 2.07 -16.17 -17.21
CA GLU A 274 1.00 -16.34 -16.25
C GLU A 274 0.80 -15.06 -15.40
N LEU A 275 1.88 -14.42 -14.94
CA LEU A 275 1.83 -13.14 -14.24
C LEU A 275 1.35 -12.00 -15.14
N LEU A 276 1.67 -12.01 -16.43
CA LEU A 276 1.15 -11.05 -17.42
C LEU A 276 -0.34 -11.24 -17.64
N GLN A 277 -0.80 -12.47 -17.84
CA GLN A 277 -2.23 -12.77 -17.91
C GLN A 277 -2.96 -12.28 -16.67
N PHE A 278 -2.38 -12.50 -15.48
CA PHE A 278 -2.88 -11.94 -14.23
C PHE A 278 -2.80 -10.41 -14.20
N SER A 279 -1.80 -9.79 -14.81
CA SER A 279 -1.63 -8.33 -14.82
C SER A 279 -2.56 -7.63 -15.81
N THR A 280 -2.93 -8.24 -16.91
CA THR A 280 -3.93 -7.69 -17.85
C THR A 280 -5.34 -7.72 -17.28
N ILE A 281 -5.61 -8.55 -16.26
CA ILE A 281 -6.89 -8.61 -15.55
C ILE A 281 -6.93 -7.63 -14.36
N ASN A 282 -5.77 -7.21 -13.84
CA ASN A 282 -5.67 -6.38 -12.65
C ASN A 282 -5.38 -4.90 -12.98
N LYS A 283 -5.79 -4.00 -12.08
CA LYS A 283 -5.66 -2.54 -12.23
C LYS A 283 -4.22 -2.06 -12.29
N TYR A 284 -3.92 -1.17 -13.20
CA TYR A 284 -2.71 -0.36 -13.14
C TYR A 284 -2.74 0.62 -11.96
N SER A 285 -1.59 1.11 -11.54
CA SER A 285 -1.54 2.19 -10.53
C SER A 285 -2.00 3.51 -11.15
N ARG A 286 -2.51 4.42 -10.32
CA ARG A 286 -2.88 5.76 -10.79
C ARG A 286 -1.75 6.50 -11.48
N ASP A 287 -0.52 6.32 -11.01
CA ASP A 287 0.67 6.92 -11.62
C ASP A 287 0.91 6.37 -13.03
N HIS A 288 0.79 5.04 -13.22
CA HIS A 288 0.91 4.40 -14.53
C HIS A 288 -0.18 4.90 -15.50
N GLU A 289 -1.41 5.06 -15.01
CA GLU A 289 -2.52 5.59 -15.82
C GLU A 289 -2.24 7.03 -16.26
N THR A 290 -1.81 7.88 -15.33
CA THR A 290 -1.47 9.28 -15.62
C THR A 290 -0.30 9.37 -16.62
N GLU A 291 0.73 8.54 -16.45
CA GLU A 291 1.86 8.47 -17.39
C GLU A 291 1.41 8.00 -18.78
N ALA A 292 0.50 7.00 -18.85
CA ALA A 292 -0.03 6.49 -20.12
C ALA A 292 -0.92 7.51 -20.82
N ASP A 293 -1.77 8.22 -20.10
CA ASP A 293 -2.60 9.29 -20.68
C ASP A 293 -1.75 10.43 -21.25
N LEU A 294 -0.81 10.94 -20.47
CA LEU A 294 0.06 12.04 -20.92
C LEU A 294 0.89 11.65 -22.15
N GLU A 295 1.46 10.45 -22.15
CA GLU A 295 2.24 9.92 -23.26
C GLU A 295 1.34 9.64 -24.48
N GLY A 296 0.14 9.07 -24.27
CA GLY A 296 -0.85 8.84 -25.33
C GLY A 296 -1.29 10.15 -25.99
N VAL A 297 -1.63 11.16 -25.20
CA VAL A 297 -1.99 12.50 -25.71
C VAL A 297 -0.81 13.11 -26.47
N ARG A 298 0.42 12.99 -25.97
CA ARG A 298 1.62 13.46 -26.67
C ARG A 298 1.78 12.80 -28.03
N MET A 299 1.59 11.49 -28.11
CA MET A 299 1.66 10.73 -29.37
C MET A 299 0.56 11.16 -30.36
N LEU A 300 -0.66 11.31 -29.89
CA LEU A 300 -1.80 11.75 -30.71
C LEU A 300 -1.56 13.13 -31.31
N LEU A 301 -1.13 14.10 -30.48
CA LEU A 301 -0.78 15.44 -30.94
C LEU A 301 0.35 15.40 -31.97
N ALA A 302 1.42 14.66 -31.75
CA ALA A 302 2.53 14.54 -32.69
C ALA A 302 2.14 13.85 -33.99
N ALA A 303 1.20 12.89 -33.94
CA ALA A 303 0.64 12.22 -35.11
C ALA A 303 -0.42 13.05 -35.85
N GLY A 304 -0.80 14.24 -35.32
CA GLY A 304 -1.87 15.07 -35.86
C GLY A 304 -3.24 14.41 -35.74
N ILE A 305 -3.45 13.56 -34.76
CA ILE A 305 -4.73 12.91 -34.42
C ILE A 305 -5.37 13.71 -33.29
N ASP A 306 -6.70 13.89 -33.32
CA ASP A 306 -7.44 14.61 -32.29
C ASP A 306 -7.45 13.82 -30.96
N PRO A 307 -6.74 14.29 -29.91
CA PRO A 307 -6.70 13.59 -28.63
C PRO A 307 -8.00 13.65 -27.85
N GLN A 308 -8.96 14.51 -28.23
CA GLN A 308 -10.28 14.57 -27.64
C GLN A 308 -11.00 13.20 -27.74
N GLY A 309 -10.66 12.41 -28.79
CA GLY A 309 -11.18 11.04 -28.95
C GLY A 309 -10.94 10.12 -27.76
N LEU A 310 -9.81 10.26 -27.06
CA LEU A 310 -9.54 9.47 -25.84
C LEU A 310 -10.48 9.88 -24.69
N ALA A 311 -10.67 11.18 -24.47
CA ALA A 311 -11.57 11.67 -23.43
C ALA A 311 -13.02 11.29 -23.70
N GLU A 312 -13.47 11.44 -24.97
CA GLU A 312 -14.81 11.03 -25.40
C GLU A 312 -15.04 9.52 -25.21
N PHE A 313 -14.02 8.69 -25.49
CA PHE A 313 -14.15 7.26 -25.26
C PHE A 313 -14.30 6.93 -23.77
N PHE A 314 -13.65 7.66 -22.87
CA PHE A 314 -13.88 7.53 -21.43
C PHE A 314 -15.30 7.91 -21.02
N GLU A 315 -15.88 8.94 -21.65
CA GLU A 315 -17.29 9.33 -21.43
C GLU A 315 -18.26 8.24 -21.90
N ILE A 316 -18.00 7.61 -23.06
CA ILE A 316 -18.79 6.46 -23.54
C ILE A 316 -18.74 5.32 -22.51
N MET A 317 -17.58 5.00 -22.00
CA MET A 317 -17.42 3.94 -20.99
C MET A 317 -18.15 4.27 -19.69
N GLU A 318 -18.14 5.51 -19.24
CA GLU A 318 -18.84 5.93 -18.03
C GLU A 318 -20.38 5.79 -18.22
N HIS A 319 -20.90 6.14 -19.36
CA HIS A 319 -22.33 5.99 -19.68
C HIS A 319 -22.76 4.53 -19.74
N GLU A 320 -21.97 3.64 -20.31
CA GLU A 320 -22.26 2.20 -20.40
C GLU A 320 -22.24 1.49 -19.03
N GLN A 321 -21.52 2.02 -18.03
CA GLN A 321 -21.53 1.46 -16.65
C GLN A 321 -22.91 1.46 -15.99
N GLY A 322 -23.82 2.34 -16.39
CA GLY A 322 -25.17 2.45 -15.80
C GLY A 322 -26.15 1.33 -16.19
N GLY A 323 -25.81 0.42 -17.12
CA GLY A 323 -26.78 -0.47 -17.74
C GLY A 323 -26.40 -1.95 -17.94
N LEU A 324 -25.17 -2.40 -17.76
CA LEU A 324 -24.76 -3.77 -18.10
C LEU A 324 -24.17 -4.55 -16.91
N PRO A 325 -24.71 -5.76 -16.59
CA PRO A 325 -24.03 -6.73 -15.76
C PRO A 325 -23.02 -7.51 -16.63
N GLY A 326 -21.78 -7.03 -16.69
CA GLY A 326 -20.66 -7.70 -17.33
C GLY A 326 -19.37 -7.00 -16.95
N PRO A 327 -18.23 -7.67 -16.90
CA PRO A 327 -16.97 -7.00 -16.64
C PRO A 327 -16.69 -6.09 -17.86
N LEU A 328 -16.95 -4.80 -17.72
CA LEU A 328 -16.36 -3.79 -18.57
C LEU A 328 -14.85 -3.88 -18.34
N ALA A 329 -14.21 -4.76 -19.09
CA ALA A 329 -12.88 -5.23 -18.79
C ALA A 329 -11.87 -4.06 -18.75
N TRP A 330 -12.01 -3.07 -19.65
CA TRP A 330 -11.12 -1.91 -19.69
C TRP A 330 -11.21 -1.04 -18.43
N ILE A 331 -12.42 -0.75 -17.95
CA ILE A 331 -12.64 0.00 -16.70
C ILE A 331 -12.08 -0.74 -15.48
N SER A 332 -12.15 -2.08 -15.51
CA SER A 332 -11.62 -2.87 -14.41
C SER A 332 -10.10 -2.81 -14.30
N THR A 333 -9.41 -2.63 -15.43
CA THR A 333 -7.95 -2.54 -15.52
C THR A 333 -7.43 -1.11 -15.46
N HIS A 334 -8.23 -0.12 -15.89
CA HIS A 334 -7.88 1.31 -15.99
C HIS A 334 -8.85 2.17 -15.18
N PRO A 335 -8.70 2.29 -13.87
CA PRO A 335 -9.64 3.03 -13.00
C PRO A 335 -9.52 4.55 -13.11
N ASP A 336 -10.53 5.26 -12.59
CA ASP A 336 -10.49 6.70 -12.27
C ASP A 336 -10.66 7.64 -13.48
N HIS A 337 -11.70 7.39 -14.32
CA HIS A 337 -11.91 8.10 -15.59
C HIS A 337 -12.18 9.60 -15.44
N VAL A 338 -12.92 10.03 -14.42
CA VAL A 338 -13.34 11.44 -14.28
C VAL A 338 -12.14 12.38 -14.10
N SER A 339 -11.17 12.01 -13.26
CA SER A 339 -9.96 12.81 -13.08
C SER A 339 -9.10 12.83 -14.34
N ARG A 340 -9.03 11.71 -15.05
CA ARG A 340 -8.26 11.52 -16.29
C ARG A 340 -8.81 12.39 -17.44
N ILE A 341 -10.13 12.39 -17.65
CA ILE A 341 -10.78 13.30 -18.63
C ILE A 341 -10.41 14.76 -18.37
N ASN A 342 -10.46 15.20 -17.11
CA ASN A 342 -10.07 16.56 -16.75
C ASN A 342 -8.60 16.88 -17.06
N ASP A 343 -7.69 15.95 -16.82
CA ASP A 343 -6.26 16.16 -17.06
C ASP A 343 -5.90 16.11 -18.55
N ILE A 344 -6.57 15.26 -19.34
CA ILE A 344 -6.50 15.28 -20.81
C ILE A 344 -6.96 16.64 -21.32
N ASN A 345 -8.13 17.11 -20.90
CA ASN A 345 -8.69 18.38 -21.33
C ASN A 345 -7.78 19.57 -20.97
N LYS A 346 -7.15 19.58 -19.79
CA LYS A 346 -6.15 20.60 -19.41
C LYS A 346 -4.94 20.57 -20.36
N THR A 347 -4.46 19.37 -20.69
CA THR A 347 -3.31 19.19 -21.59
C THR A 347 -3.63 19.70 -22.99
N LEU A 348 -4.85 19.45 -23.47
CA LEU A 348 -5.32 19.97 -24.76
C LEU A 348 -5.43 21.49 -24.78
N GLN A 349 -5.98 22.09 -23.72
CA GLN A 349 -6.05 23.56 -23.58
C GLN A 349 -4.64 24.19 -23.61
N ALA A 350 -3.66 23.55 -22.97
CA ALA A 350 -2.29 24.02 -22.96
C ALA A 350 -1.58 23.89 -24.32
N ALA A 351 -1.96 22.91 -25.13
CA ALA A 351 -1.41 22.71 -26.48
C ALA A 351 -1.87 23.77 -27.51
N GLY A 352 -2.93 24.54 -27.20
CA GLY A 352 -3.44 25.59 -28.08
C GLY A 352 -4.16 25.07 -29.33
N ASN A 353 -4.24 25.92 -30.37
CA ASN A 353 -4.89 25.55 -31.61
C ASN A 353 -4.03 24.63 -32.46
N VAL A 354 -4.25 23.32 -32.39
CA VAL A 354 -3.60 22.32 -33.24
C VAL A 354 -4.57 21.89 -34.35
N SER A 355 -4.06 21.80 -35.58
CA SER A 355 -4.84 21.27 -36.71
C SER A 355 -4.68 19.74 -36.75
N PHE A 356 -5.78 19.01 -36.73
CA PHE A 356 -5.80 17.57 -36.83
C PHE A 356 -6.11 17.08 -38.24
N LYS A 357 -5.57 15.94 -38.60
CA LYS A 357 -5.83 15.26 -39.88
C LYS A 357 -6.81 14.10 -39.63
N PRO A 358 -8.02 14.13 -40.16
CA PRO A 358 -8.96 13.03 -40.01
C PRO A 358 -8.39 11.74 -40.63
N PHE A 359 -8.92 10.60 -40.23
CA PHE A 359 -8.62 9.34 -40.87
C PHE A 359 -9.39 9.23 -42.19
N SER A 360 -8.73 8.72 -43.24
CA SER A 360 -9.36 8.42 -44.54
C SER A 360 -9.99 7.02 -44.49
N VAL A 361 -10.93 6.81 -43.55
CA VAL A 361 -11.58 5.55 -43.28
C VAL A 361 -13.09 5.78 -43.22
N GLU A 362 -13.85 4.99 -43.94
CA GLU A 362 -15.32 4.97 -43.83
C GLU A 362 -15.72 4.26 -42.53
N TRP A 363 -15.68 5.02 -41.40
CA TRP A 363 -15.82 4.44 -40.05
C TRP A 363 -17.13 3.67 -39.88
N GLN A 364 -18.23 4.13 -40.46
CA GLN A 364 -19.51 3.44 -40.38
C GLN A 364 -19.45 2.04 -41.04
N GLU A 365 -18.66 1.86 -42.08
CA GLU A 365 -18.46 0.55 -42.70
C GLU A 365 -17.67 -0.38 -41.73
N VAL A 366 -16.61 0.12 -41.07
CA VAL A 366 -15.87 -0.63 -40.07
C VAL A 366 -16.77 -1.11 -38.94
N VAL A 367 -17.59 -0.20 -38.39
CA VAL A 367 -18.54 -0.52 -37.30
C VAL A 367 -19.59 -1.54 -37.76
N GLN A 368 -20.10 -1.42 -38.99
CA GLN A 368 -21.07 -2.40 -39.52
C GLN A 368 -20.48 -3.78 -39.68
N ARG A 369 -19.21 -3.90 -40.07
CA ARG A 369 -18.52 -5.19 -40.23
C ARG A 369 -18.33 -5.90 -38.89
N VAL A 370 -17.90 -5.21 -37.85
CA VAL A 370 -17.75 -5.79 -36.51
C VAL A 370 -19.05 -6.14 -35.82
N ARG A 371 -20.18 -5.48 -36.20
CA ARG A 371 -21.53 -5.77 -35.65
C ARG A 371 -22.25 -6.93 -36.35
N LYS A 372 -21.82 -7.34 -37.54
CA LYS A 372 -22.48 -8.41 -38.33
C LYS A 372 -21.97 -9.80 -37.95
N GLN A 373 -20.97 -9.87 -37.11
CA GLN A 373 -20.37 -11.10 -36.64
C GLN A 373 -20.77 -11.37 -35.19
#